data_9a55c4d1b0db710d4278c454fd6e4688
#
_entry.id   9a55c4d1b0db710d4278c454fd6e4688
#
_cell.length_a   1.000
_cell.length_b   1.000
_cell.length_c   1.000
_cell.angle_alpha   90.00
_cell.angle_beta   90.00
_cell.angle_gamma   90.00
#
_symmetry.space_group_name_H-M   'P 1'
#
loop_
_entity.id
_entity.type
_entity.pdbx_description
1 polymer ?
#
loop_
_entity_poly.entity_id
_entity_poly.type
_entity_poly.pdbx_seq_one_letter_code
_entity_poly.pdbx_strand_id
1 'polypeptide(L)'
;SMPTLMVDQALNQKHEPHYLSRGNLGMYYFDKNRRYLRGRPEGGGSFGSHEFQAIFTRKDYLQHPEWFSLFTVSDSRAQSLMKGTHPEHAKLREALQRGQRRGRWHWDYGNGWQICMSNPQTVQHAVAYAREYFAKRPDVPTVSMGHNDSSGWCECDLCRRFAATADPPYTVSERYWHWVNQVAKEVARTHPDKKIATLAYGAPAAPPRFGLEKNISVMVTVYLERHLDLARQWQKKT
;
A
#
# COMPACT_ATOMS: atom_id res chain seq x y z
N SER A 1 -6.11 -22.76 0.82
CA SER A 1 -6.90 -21.70 0.17
C SER A 1 -5.97 -20.55 -0.17
N MET A 2 -6.05 -20.08 -1.39
CA MET A 2 -5.22 -19.03 -1.97
C MET A 2 -5.65 -17.64 -1.46
N PRO A 3 -4.78 -16.62 -1.48
CA PRO A 3 -5.20 -15.24 -1.24
C PRO A 3 -6.32 -14.85 -2.19
N THR A 4 -7.24 -14.01 -1.73
CA THR A 4 -8.34 -13.54 -2.58
C THR A 4 -7.80 -12.47 -3.52
N LEU A 5 -7.76 -12.78 -4.81
CA LEU A 5 -7.37 -11.83 -5.85
C LEU A 5 -8.60 -11.05 -6.34
N MET A 6 -8.41 -9.78 -6.52
CA MET A 6 -9.38 -8.89 -7.14
C MET A 6 -8.83 -8.36 -8.44
N VAL A 7 -9.44 -8.75 -9.54
CA VAL A 7 -9.05 -8.37 -10.90
C VAL A 7 -10.25 -7.75 -11.60
N ASP A 8 -9.99 -6.76 -12.42
CA ASP A 8 -11.00 -6.09 -13.22
C ASP A 8 -11.76 -7.08 -14.13
N GLN A 9 -13.07 -6.86 -14.27
CA GLN A 9 -13.99 -7.61 -15.14
C GLN A 9 -13.57 -7.60 -16.61
N ALA A 10 -12.77 -6.61 -17.03
CA ALA A 10 -12.23 -6.50 -18.38
C ALA A 10 -11.41 -7.71 -18.82
N LEU A 11 -10.84 -8.49 -17.90
CA LEU A 11 -10.11 -9.72 -18.23
C LEU A 11 -11.01 -10.87 -18.69
N ASN A 12 -12.27 -10.86 -18.31
CA ASN A 12 -13.21 -11.95 -18.56
C ASN A 12 -14.29 -11.63 -19.61
N GLN A 13 -14.41 -10.39 -20.05
CA GLN A 13 -15.37 -9.98 -21.09
C GLN A 13 -14.63 -9.59 -22.37
N LYS A 14 -14.92 -10.29 -23.45
CA LYS A 14 -14.45 -10.00 -24.80
C LYS A 14 -14.99 -8.69 -25.38
N HIS A 15 -15.79 -7.95 -24.65
CA HIS A 15 -16.53 -6.79 -25.13
C HIS A 15 -16.48 -5.65 -24.13
N GLU A 16 -15.95 -4.57 -24.58
CA GLU A 16 -16.07 -3.13 -24.33
C GLU A 16 -14.80 -2.40 -23.90
N PRO A 17 -14.11 -1.83 -24.91
CA PRO A 17 -13.02 -0.86 -24.65
C PRO A 17 -13.53 0.43 -23.99
N HIS A 18 -14.83 0.65 -23.95
CA HIS A 18 -15.44 1.89 -23.46
C HIS A 18 -15.38 2.11 -21.93
N TYR A 19 -15.19 1.06 -21.16
CA TYR A 19 -15.10 1.17 -19.71
C TYR A 19 -13.77 1.78 -19.24
N LEU A 20 -12.70 1.54 -19.95
CA LEU A 20 -11.37 2.08 -19.66
C LEU A 20 -11.21 3.55 -20.06
N SER A 21 -12.04 4.06 -21.00
CA SER A 21 -11.90 5.40 -21.55
C SER A 21 -12.58 6.51 -20.75
N ARG A 22 -13.38 6.20 -19.74
CA ARG A 22 -14.20 7.19 -19.02
C ARG A 22 -13.77 7.51 -17.59
N GLY A 23 -12.59 7.08 -17.14
CA GLY A 23 -12.11 7.40 -15.79
C GLY A 23 -12.98 6.88 -14.64
N ASN A 24 -13.98 6.08 -14.91
CA ASN A 24 -14.77 5.40 -13.89
C ASN A 24 -14.02 4.17 -13.41
N LEU A 25 -13.27 4.35 -12.35
CA LEU A 25 -12.61 3.30 -11.59
C LEU A 25 -13.68 2.34 -11.02
N GLY A 26 -14.02 1.33 -11.77
CA GLY A 26 -14.73 0.18 -11.23
C GLY A 26 -13.76 -0.59 -10.35
N MET A 27 -13.91 -0.53 -9.04
CA MET A 27 -13.24 -1.45 -8.14
C MET A 27 -13.99 -2.77 -8.17
N TYR A 28 -13.33 -3.84 -8.62
CA TYR A 28 -13.94 -5.14 -8.80
C TYR A 28 -13.34 -6.16 -7.83
N TYR A 29 -14.19 -6.96 -7.23
CA TYR A 29 -13.83 -7.92 -6.20
C TYR A 29 -14.21 -9.34 -6.64
N PHE A 30 -13.31 -10.29 -6.41
CA PHE A 30 -13.63 -11.71 -6.54
C PHE A 30 -13.61 -12.37 -5.17
N ASP A 31 -14.64 -13.11 -4.85
CA ASP A 31 -14.65 -13.95 -3.66
C ASP A 31 -13.79 -15.21 -3.86
N LYS A 32 -13.65 -16.02 -2.79
CA LYS A 32 -12.92 -17.31 -2.82
C LYS A 32 -13.40 -18.30 -3.91
N ASN A 33 -14.61 -18.08 -4.45
CA ASN A 33 -15.20 -18.91 -5.49
C ASN A 33 -15.07 -18.28 -6.89
N ARG A 34 -14.25 -17.24 -7.05
CA ARG A 34 -14.09 -16.44 -8.27
C ARG A 34 -15.37 -15.72 -8.71
N ARG A 35 -16.32 -15.50 -7.80
CA ARG A 35 -17.52 -14.73 -8.11
C ARG A 35 -17.21 -13.25 -8.03
N TYR A 36 -17.67 -12.53 -9.03
CA TYR A 36 -17.55 -11.10 -9.13
C TYR A 36 -18.50 -10.42 -8.13
N LEU A 37 -17.91 -9.56 -7.28
CA LEU A 37 -18.65 -8.73 -6.35
C LEU A 37 -18.47 -7.26 -6.75
N ARG A 38 -19.53 -6.63 -7.22
CA ARG A 38 -19.54 -5.18 -7.47
C ARG A 38 -19.84 -4.45 -6.17
N GLY A 39 -18.91 -3.60 -5.72
CA GLY A 39 -19.10 -2.81 -4.52
C GLY A 39 -18.30 -3.33 -3.31
N ARG A 40 -18.63 -2.83 -2.13
CA ARG A 40 -18.01 -3.28 -0.88
C ARG A 40 -18.33 -4.76 -0.62
N PRO A 41 -17.38 -5.54 -0.08
CA PRO A 41 -17.68 -6.88 0.40
C PRO A 41 -18.90 -6.85 1.34
N GLU A 42 -19.77 -7.85 1.24
CA GLU A 42 -20.82 -8.05 2.23
C GLU A 42 -20.21 -8.13 3.62
N GLY A 43 -20.76 -7.42 4.58
CA GLY A 43 -20.26 -7.31 5.94
C GLY A 43 -19.46 -6.04 6.24
N GLY A 44 -19.23 -5.16 5.26
CA GLY A 44 -18.49 -3.92 5.48
C GLY A 44 -16.97 -4.15 5.64
N GLY A 45 -16.28 -3.12 6.11
CA GLY A 45 -14.84 -3.14 6.33
C GLY A 45 -14.08 -2.17 5.42
N SER A 46 -12.87 -1.82 5.83
CA SER A 46 -11.97 -1.03 5.01
C SER A 46 -11.35 -1.94 3.96
N PHE A 47 -11.51 -1.58 2.70
CA PHE A 47 -11.04 -2.39 1.60
C PHE A 47 -10.25 -1.56 0.59
N GLY A 48 -8.95 -1.89 0.48
CA GLY A 48 -8.09 -1.36 -0.57
C GLY A 48 -7.99 0.18 -0.62
N SER A 49 -8.16 0.87 0.50
CA SER A 49 -7.97 2.31 0.61
C SER A 49 -6.53 2.65 1.02
N HIS A 50 -6.13 3.90 0.82
CA HIS A 50 -4.88 4.45 1.34
C HIS A 50 -5.00 4.64 2.85
N GLU A 51 -4.62 3.61 3.63
CA GLU A 51 -4.91 3.54 5.05
C GLU A 51 -3.73 3.94 5.95
N PHE A 52 -2.52 4.09 5.41
CA PHE A 52 -1.37 4.44 6.24
C PHE A 52 -1.55 5.72 7.05
N GLN A 53 -2.36 6.66 6.59
CA GLN A 53 -2.65 7.89 7.34
C GLN A 53 -3.49 7.63 8.59
N ALA A 54 -4.35 6.61 8.58
CA ALA A 54 -5.14 6.22 9.75
C ALA A 54 -4.33 5.35 10.72
N ILE A 55 -3.40 4.52 10.20
CA ILE A 55 -2.58 3.61 10.99
C ILE A 55 -1.41 4.35 11.63
N PHE A 56 -0.70 5.18 10.86
CA PHE A 56 0.50 5.91 11.27
C PHE A 56 0.19 7.40 11.37
N THR A 57 -0.11 7.85 12.58
CA THR A 57 -0.63 9.19 12.84
C THR A 57 0.49 10.24 13.00
N ARG A 58 0.10 11.51 13.10
CA ARG A 58 1.03 12.59 13.44
C ARG A 58 1.68 12.39 14.82
N LYS A 59 0.94 11.81 15.76
CA LYS A 59 1.46 11.50 17.10
C LYS A 59 2.59 10.49 16.99
N ASP A 60 2.40 9.44 16.19
CA ASP A 60 3.43 8.43 15.96
C ASP A 60 4.66 9.03 15.29
N TYR A 61 4.49 9.94 14.33
CA TYR A 61 5.62 10.63 13.70
C TYR A 61 6.45 11.46 14.68
N LEU A 62 5.80 12.14 15.62
CA LEU A 62 6.50 12.95 16.62
C LEU A 62 7.26 12.10 17.65
N GLN A 63 6.79 10.89 17.92
CA GLN A 63 7.39 9.96 18.88
C GLN A 63 8.38 8.99 18.23
N HIS A 64 8.11 8.58 17.00
CA HIS A 64 8.81 7.53 16.26
C HIS A 64 9.08 7.95 14.80
N PRO A 65 9.85 9.01 14.56
CA PRO A 65 10.12 9.46 13.18
C PRO A 65 10.81 8.40 12.32
N GLU A 66 11.50 7.43 12.93
CA GLU A 66 12.14 6.30 12.26
C GLU A 66 11.15 5.29 11.64
N TRP A 67 9.88 5.33 12.02
CA TRP A 67 8.83 4.52 11.39
C TRP A 67 8.43 5.05 10.00
N PHE A 68 8.73 6.30 9.72
CA PHE A 68 8.37 6.96 8.48
C PHE A 68 9.51 6.95 7.48
N SER A 69 9.18 7.01 6.20
CA SER A 69 10.18 6.91 5.14
C SER A 69 11.22 8.02 5.17
N LEU A 70 12.47 7.65 5.01
CA LEU A 70 13.57 8.54 4.67
C LEU A 70 13.72 8.51 3.16
N PHE A 71 13.47 9.60 2.46
CA PHE A 71 13.52 9.66 1.00
C PHE A 71 14.04 10.99 0.47
N THR A 72 14.40 11.00 -0.81
CA THR A 72 14.88 12.19 -1.51
C THR A 72 13.75 12.80 -2.34
N VAL A 73 13.47 14.07 -2.14
CA VAL A 73 12.50 14.83 -2.96
C VAL A 73 13.05 14.98 -4.38
N SER A 74 12.30 14.56 -5.40
CA SER A 74 12.70 14.68 -6.80
C SER A 74 12.80 16.14 -7.24
N ASP A 75 13.56 16.42 -8.31
CA ASP A 75 13.72 17.78 -8.84
C ASP A 75 12.40 18.40 -9.23
N SER A 76 11.57 17.67 -9.97
CA SER A 76 10.26 18.13 -10.40
C SER A 76 9.34 18.45 -9.22
N ARG A 77 9.36 17.62 -8.18
CA ARG A 77 8.56 17.84 -6.97
C ARG A 77 9.09 19.02 -6.16
N ALA A 78 10.41 19.15 -6.02
CA ALA A 78 11.03 20.30 -5.36
C ALA A 78 10.65 21.61 -6.04
N GLN A 79 10.74 21.68 -7.36
CA GLN A 79 10.31 22.86 -8.14
C GLN A 79 8.83 23.20 -7.93
N SER A 80 7.95 22.18 -7.93
CA SER A 80 6.53 22.36 -7.66
C SER A 80 6.27 22.89 -6.25
N LEU A 81 6.93 22.33 -5.22
CA LEU A 81 6.80 22.74 -3.83
C LEU A 81 7.30 24.18 -3.60
N MET A 82 8.39 24.56 -4.27
CA MET A 82 8.95 25.93 -4.18
C MET A 82 8.03 26.99 -4.76
N LYS A 83 7.21 26.66 -5.74
CA LYS A 83 6.19 27.58 -6.31
C LYS A 83 4.92 27.63 -5.45
N GLY A 84 4.67 26.66 -4.62
CA GLY A 84 3.47 26.56 -3.80
C GLY A 84 3.56 27.41 -2.54
N THR A 85 2.42 27.85 -2.03
CA THR A 85 2.30 28.64 -0.82
C THR A 85 1.67 27.88 0.37
N HIS A 86 1.33 26.60 0.16
CA HIS A 86 0.62 25.79 1.16
C HIS A 86 1.38 25.73 2.49
N PRO A 87 0.78 26.11 3.63
CA PRO A 87 1.49 26.22 4.92
C PRO A 87 2.06 24.87 5.40
N GLU A 88 1.40 23.74 5.10
CA GLU A 88 1.90 22.40 5.47
C GLU A 88 3.27 22.08 4.89
N HIS A 89 3.67 22.75 3.80
CA HIS A 89 4.97 22.53 3.16
C HIS A 89 6.04 23.55 3.57
N ALA A 90 5.78 24.41 4.55
CA ALA A 90 6.68 25.51 4.90
C ALA A 90 8.08 25.01 5.30
N LYS A 91 8.15 24.06 6.23
CA LYS A 91 9.43 23.47 6.69
C LYS A 91 10.19 22.76 5.59
N LEU A 92 9.47 22.06 4.70
CA LEU A 92 10.09 21.39 3.57
C LEU A 92 10.64 22.43 2.56
N ARG A 93 9.90 23.52 2.29
CA ARG A 93 10.42 24.61 1.44
C ARG A 93 11.69 25.23 1.99
N GLU A 94 11.74 25.53 3.30
CA GLU A 94 12.94 26.02 3.95
C GLU A 94 14.12 25.05 3.83
N ALA A 95 13.88 23.75 4.00
CA ALA A 95 14.91 22.74 3.83
C ALA A 95 15.40 22.68 2.37
N LEU A 96 14.50 22.73 1.38
CA LEU A 96 14.83 22.78 -0.04
C LEU A 96 15.62 24.03 -0.41
N GLN A 97 15.32 25.19 0.17
CA GLN A 97 16.09 26.43 -0.02
C GLN A 97 17.53 26.32 0.48
N ARG A 98 17.75 25.54 1.54
CA ARG A 98 19.09 25.21 2.05
C ARG A 98 19.77 24.05 1.33
N GLY A 99 19.19 23.55 0.23
CA GLY A 99 19.72 22.40 -0.54
C GLY A 99 19.45 21.03 0.09
N GLN A 100 18.70 20.97 1.20
CA GLN A 100 18.40 19.71 1.87
C GLN A 100 17.19 19.04 1.19
N ARG A 101 17.45 17.99 0.42
CA ARG A 101 16.40 17.27 -0.32
C ARG A 101 16.06 15.91 0.31
N ARG A 102 16.96 15.34 1.08
CA ARG A 102 16.77 14.03 1.73
C ARG A 102 16.36 14.22 3.19
N GLY A 103 15.27 13.58 3.58
CA GLY A 103 14.75 13.67 4.94
C GLY A 103 13.52 12.82 5.19
N ARG A 104 13.00 12.91 6.41
CA ARG A 104 11.72 12.31 6.80
C ARG A 104 10.64 13.40 6.74
N TRP A 105 10.00 13.51 5.58
CA TRP A 105 9.13 14.64 5.24
C TRP A 105 7.64 14.37 5.48
N HIS A 106 7.30 13.53 6.43
CA HIS A 106 5.95 13.02 6.63
C HIS A 106 4.84 14.08 6.43
N TRP A 107 4.62 14.96 7.39
CA TRP A 107 3.56 15.97 7.29
C TRP A 107 3.92 17.16 6.41
N ASP A 108 5.20 17.46 6.29
CA ASP A 108 5.69 18.55 5.45
C ASP A 108 5.61 18.21 3.95
N TYR A 109 5.32 16.96 3.60
CA TYR A 109 5.19 16.49 2.21
C TYR A 109 3.72 16.27 1.79
N GLY A 110 2.74 16.62 2.65
CA GLY A 110 1.33 16.30 2.43
C GLY A 110 1.10 14.79 2.37
N ASN A 111 0.29 14.30 1.44
CA ASN A 111 0.00 12.87 1.29
C ASN A 111 1.14 12.06 0.66
N GLY A 112 2.30 12.68 0.44
CA GLY A 112 3.41 12.12 -0.33
C GLY A 112 4.36 11.21 0.43
N TRP A 113 4.07 10.78 1.65
CA TRP A 113 4.94 9.95 2.46
C TRP A 113 4.54 8.47 2.50
N GLN A 114 5.49 7.63 2.85
CA GLN A 114 5.30 6.20 3.12
C GLN A 114 5.92 5.86 4.48
N ILE A 115 5.81 4.60 4.89
CA ILE A 115 6.47 4.08 6.10
C ILE A 115 7.81 3.41 5.79
N CYS A 116 8.63 3.19 6.82
CA CYS A 116 9.81 2.34 6.74
C CYS A 116 9.40 0.87 6.90
N MET A 117 9.19 0.18 5.79
CA MET A 117 8.70 -1.21 5.76
C MET A 117 9.70 -2.24 6.29
N SER A 118 10.97 -1.87 6.44
CA SER A 118 12.01 -2.74 7.00
C SER A 118 12.23 -2.50 8.50
N ASN A 119 11.49 -1.58 9.11
CA ASN A 119 11.50 -1.40 10.56
C ASN A 119 10.46 -2.36 11.19
N PRO A 120 10.85 -3.31 12.06
CA PRO A 120 9.94 -4.29 12.63
C PRO A 120 8.86 -3.66 13.52
N GLN A 121 9.12 -2.50 14.09
CA GLN A 121 8.14 -1.79 14.91
C GLN A 121 6.93 -1.33 14.11
N THR A 122 7.09 -1.03 12.82
CA THR A 122 5.96 -0.67 11.94
C THR A 122 5.02 -1.85 11.71
N VAL A 123 5.54 -3.09 11.68
CA VAL A 123 4.73 -4.30 11.64
C VAL A 123 3.94 -4.45 12.94
N GLN A 124 4.61 -4.32 14.09
CA GLN A 124 3.98 -4.43 15.41
C GLN A 124 2.86 -3.41 15.58
N HIS A 125 3.10 -2.17 15.19
CA HIS A 125 2.11 -1.09 15.23
C HIS A 125 0.90 -1.39 14.34
N ALA A 126 1.11 -1.82 13.10
CA ALA A 126 0.03 -2.19 12.19
C ALA A 126 -0.77 -3.39 12.68
N VAL A 127 -0.12 -4.38 13.28
CA VAL A 127 -0.79 -5.53 13.91
C VAL A 127 -1.66 -5.08 15.09
N ALA A 128 -1.16 -4.20 15.95
CA ALA A 128 -1.93 -3.64 17.06
C ALA A 128 -3.17 -2.89 16.55
N TYR A 129 -2.99 -2.04 15.53
CA TYR A 129 -4.11 -1.35 14.86
C TYR A 129 -5.15 -2.33 14.31
N ALA A 130 -4.72 -3.37 13.60
CA ALA A 130 -5.65 -4.36 13.03
C ALA A 130 -6.44 -5.10 14.11
N ARG A 131 -5.79 -5.50 15.20
CA ARG A 131 -6.44 -6.17 16.34
C ARG A 131 -7.46 -5.27 17.01
N GLU A 132 -7.11 -4.03 17.26
CA GLU A 132 -8.04 -3.03 17.82
C GLU A 132 -9.22 -2.75 16.87
N TYR A 133 -8.96 -2.67 15.57
CA TYR A 133 -10.00 -2.49 14.55
C TYR A 133 -11.01 -3.62 14.57
N PHE A 134 -10.57 -4.89 14.62
CA PHE A 134 -11.44 -6.05 14.67
C PHE A 134 -12.14 -6.20 16.03
N ALA A 135 -11.49 -5.85 17.13
CA ALA A 135 -12.12 -5.86 18.46
C ALA A 135 -13.30 -4.87 18.53
N LYS A 136 -13.16 -3.69 17.93
CA LYS A 136 -14.23 -2.68 17.84
C LYS A 136 -15.31 -3.02 16.81
N ARG A 137 -15.02 -3.91 15.85
CA ARG A 137 -15.89 -4.27 14.72
C ARG A 137 -15.78 -5.78 14.44
N PRO A 138 -16.32 -6.62 15.32
CA PRO A 138 -16.16 -8.09 15.22
C PRO A 138 -16.77 -8.68 13.93
N ASP A 139 -17.83 -8.05 13.41
CA ASP A 139 -18.54 -8.52 12.21
C ASP A 139 -17.81 -8.17 10.89
N VAL A 140 -16.79 -7.30 10.97
CA VAL A 140 -16.07 -6.86 9.77
C VAL A 140 -15.02 -7.89 9.38
N PRO A 141 -15.03 -8.41 8.14
CA PRO A 141 -14.10 -9.46 7.71
C PRO A 141 -12.71 -8.94 7.32
N THR A 142 -12.56 -7.64 7.01
CA THR A 142 -11.33 -7.09 6.46
C THR A 142 -10.91 -5.77 7.08
N VAL A 143 -9.60 -5.55 7.17
CA VAL A 143 -9.00 -4.23 7.44
C VAL A 143 -7.98 -3.89 6.35
N SER A 144 -7.95 -2.63 5.91
CA SER A 144 -7.00 -2.20 4.88
C SER A 144 -5.63 -1.85 5.48
N MET A 145 -4.57 -2.25 4.76
CA MET A 145 -3.18 -1.87 4.97
C MET A 145 -2.60 -1.18 3.71
N GLY A 146 -3.47 -0.50 2.94
CA GLY A 146 -3.07 0.16 1.71
C GLY A 146 -2.11 1.31 1.95
N HIS A 147 -1.03 1.34 1.17
CA HIS A 147 -0.03 2.40 1.19
C HIS A 147 -0.61 3.74 0.70
N ASN A 148 0.02 4.85 1.04
CA ASN A 148 -0.38 6.17 0.55
C ASN A 148 -0.17 6.32 -0.97
N ASP A 149 -0.96 7.14 -1.62
CA ASP A 149 -0.81 7.48 -3.04
C ASP A 149 0.39 8.41 -3.24
N SER A 150 1.58 7.84 -3.20
CA SER A 150 2.82 8.61 -3.22
C SER A 150 4.04 7.81 -3.63
N SER A 151 5.08 8.52 -4.06
CA SER A 151 6.39 7.99 -4.43
C SER A 151 7.46 8.10 -3.32
N GLY A 152 7.12 8.58 -2.14
CA GLY A 152 8.06 8.78 -1.03
C GLY A 152 8.50 7.50 -0.32
N TRP A 153 8.99 6.50 -1.08
CA TRP A 153 9.44 5.20 -0.56
C TRP A 153 10.75 5.31 0.22
N CYS A 154 10.87 4.53 1.30
CA CYS A 154 12.00 4.61 2.21
C CYS A 154 13.31 4.14 1.59
N GLU A 155 14.35 4.97 1.73
CA GLU A 155 15.72 4.75 1.25
C GLU A 155 16.72 4.66 2.43
N CYS A 156 16.27 4.34 3.63
CA CYS A 156 17.15 4.21 4.80
C CYS A 156 18.02 2.95 4.71
N ASP A 157 19.04 2.87 5.58
CA ASP A 157 19.96 1.75 5.59
C ASP A 157 19.30 0.40 5.87
N LEU A 158 18.26 0.37 6.72
CA LEU A 158 17.47 -0.84 6.94
C LEU A 158 16.82 -1.32 5.64
N CYS A 159 16.19 -0.41 4.89
CA CYS A 159 15.55 -0.74 3.63
C CYS A 159 16.55 -1.17 2.55
N ARG A 160 17.74 -0.55 2.50
CA ARG A 160 18.79 -0.95 1.56
C ARG A 160 19.37 -2.32 1.91
N ARG A 161 19.69 -2.56 3.19
CA ARG A 161 20.18 -3.88 3.65
C ARG A 161 19.16 -4.97 3.41
N PHE A 162 17.90 -4.72 3.72
CA PHE A 162 16.86 -5.71 3.44
C PHE A 162 16.73 -6.00 1.94
N ALA A 163 16.76 -4.98 1.08
CA ALA A 163 16.72 -5.21 -0.37
C ALA A 163 17.87 -6.09 -0.85
N ALA A 164 19.08 -5.90 -0.31
CA ALA A 164 20.27 -6.66 -0.65
C ALA A 164 20.30 -8.11 -0.13
N THR A 165 19.29 -8.56 0.64
CA THR A 165 19.22 -9.98 1.09
C THR A 165 18.76 -10.94 -0.01
N ALA A 166 18.40 -10.45 -1.18
CA ALA A 166 18.01 -11.26 -2.35
C ALA A 166 18.87 -10.94 -3.58
N ASP A 167 18.97 -11.89 -4.49
CA ASP A 167 19.60 -11.73 -5.80
C ASP A 167 18.59 -12.09 -6.92
N PRO A 168 18.24 -11.16 -7.79
CA PRO A 168 18.52 -9.72 -7.71
C PRO A 168 17.88 -9.06 -6.47
N PRO A 169 18.37 -7.88 -6.02
CA PRO A 169 17.85 -7.22 -4.83
C PRO A 169 16.35 -6.98 -4.85
N TYR A 170 15.72 -7.07 -3.69
CA TYR A 170 14.28 -6.82 -3.57
C TYR A 170 13.90 -5.40 -4.00
N THR A 171 12.89 -5.31 -4.84
CA THR A 171 12.26 -4.06 -5.28
C THR A 171 11.46 -3.39 -4.16
N VAL A 172 10.96 -2.18 -4.42
CA VAL A 172 9.97 -1.52 -3.54
C VAL A 172 8.72 -2.38 -3.40
N SER A 173 8.25 -2.99 -4.50
CA SER A 173 7.10 -3.90 -4.48
C SER A 173 7.31 -5.04 -3.49
N GLU A 174 8.42 -5.73 -3.60
CA GLU A 174 8.72 -6.89 -2.75
C GLU A 174 8.90 -6.51 -1.29
N ARG A 175 9.51 -5.36 -0.99
CA ARG A 175 9.59 -4.85 0.39
C ARG A 175 8.22 -4.56 0.98
N TYR A 176 7.30 -3.99 0.19
CA TYR A 176 5.93 -3.75 0.61
C TYR A 176 5.18 -5.06 0.88
N TRP A 177 5.22 -6.01 -0.05
CA TRP A 177 4.55 -7.29 0.10
C TRP A 177 5.14 -8.13 1.23
N HIS A 178 6.44 -8.01 1.50
CA HIS A 178 7.06 -8.65 2.67
C HIS A 178 6.50 -8.07 3.98
N TRP A 179 6.39 -6.75 4.08
CA TRP A 179 5.78 -6.08 5.21
C TRP A 179 4.31 -6.50 5.42
N VAL A 180 3.50 -6.49 4.36
CA VAL A 180 2.10 -6.94 4.38
C VAL A 180 2.00 -8.40 4.85
N ASN A 181 2.89 -9.27 4.34
CA ASN A 181 2.95 -10.68 4.75
C ASN A 181 3.19 -10.83 6.26
N GLN A 182 4.11 -10.06 6.83
CA GLN A 182 4.38 -10.12 8.27
C GLN A 182 3.17 -9.67 9.08
N VAL A 183 2.51 -8.58 8.69
CA VAL A 183 1.29 -8.12 9.36
C VAL A 183 0.19 -9.19 9.26
N ALA A 184 -0.04 -9.74 8.08
CA ALA A 184 -1.06 -10.77 7.86
C ALA A 184 -0.81 -12.03 8.69
N LYS A 185 0.42 -12.51 8.74
CA LYS A 185 0.85 -13.66 9.54
C LYS A 185 0.57 -13.45 11.03
N GLU A 186 0.94 -12.29 11.58
CA GLU A 186 0.75 -12.00 13.00
C GLU A 186 -0.73 -11.77 13.36
N VAL A 187 -1.52 -11.19 12.46
CA VAL A 187 -2.97 -11.04 12.67
C VAL A 187 -3.66 -12.40 12.63
N ALA A 188 -3.29 -13.29 11.72
CA ALA A 188 -3.88 -14.63 11.62
C ALA A 188 -3.74 -15.47 12.88
N ARG A 189 -2.72 -15.22 13.72
CA ARG A 189 -2.54 -15.94 15.00
C ARG A 189 -3.67 -15.71 15.99
N THR A 190 -4.29 -14.55 15.95
CA THR A 190 -5.36 -14.14 16.87
C THR A 190 -6.71 -13.98 16.20
N HIS A 191 -6.72 -13.77 14.90
CA HIS A 191 -7.93 -13.54 14.08
C HIS A 191 -7.83 -14.35 12.77
N PRO A 192 -7.91 -15.70 12.83
CA PRO A 192 -7.67 -16.58 11.67
C PRO A 192 -8.73 -16.46 10.56
N ASP A 193 -9.91 -15.95 10.89
CA ASP A 193 -11.03 -15.68 10.01
C ASP A 193 -10.96 -14.30 9.31
N LYS A 194 -10.08 -13.41 9.80
CA LYS A 194 -9.95 -12.03 9.32
C LYS A 194 -8.90 -11.89 8.23
N LYS A 195 -9.09 -10.91 7.35
CA LYS A 195 -8.20 -10.65 6.22
C LYS A 195 -7.56 -9.28 6.30
N ILE A 196 -6.35 -9.19 5.77
CA ILE A 196 -5.64 -7.95 5.49
C ILE A 196 -5.87 -7.61 4.01
N ALA A 197 -6.56 -6.52 3.76
CA ALA A 197 -6.80 -6.02 2.41
C ALA A 197 -5.74 -4.97 2.04
N THR A 198 -5.30 -4.95 0.78
CA THR A 198 -4.31 -3.98 0.32
C THR A 198 -4.32 -3.77 -1.18
N LEU A 199 -3.56 -2.77 -1.64
CA LEU A 199 -3.50 -2.32 -3.04
C LEU A 199 -2.25 -2.86 -3.75
N ALA A 200 -2.44 -3.47 -4.92
CA ALA A 200 -1.41 -3.63 -5.94
C ALA A 200 -1.48 -2.42 -6.90
N TYR A 201 -0.82 -1.34 -6.51
CA TYR A 201 -0.90 -0.03 -7.16
C TYR A 201 0.44 0.70 -7.12
N GLY A 202 0.74 1.49 -8.15
CA GLY A 202 1.97 2.27 -8.21
C GLY A 202 3.23 1.40 -8.13
N ALA A 203 4.16 1.73 -7.26
CA ALA A 203 5.40 0.94 -7.10
C ALA A 203 5.16 -0.49 -6.59
N PRO A 204 4.21 -0.76 -5.65
CA PRO A 204 3.83 -2.11 -5.24
C PRO A 204 2.92 -2.88 -6.20
N ALA A 205 2.71 -2.42 -7.42
CA ALA A 205 1.77 -3.05 -8.35
C ALA A 205 2.14 -4.48 -8.76
N ALA A 206 3.43 -4.79 -8.90
CA ALA A 206 3.88 -6.12 -9.31
C ALA A 206 3.75 -7.15 -8.18
N PRO A 207 3.37 -8.41 -8.48
CA PRO A 207 3.38 -9.46 -7.49
C PRO A 207 4.82 -9.78 -7.04
N PRO A 208 5.03 -10.12 -5.76
CA PRO A 208 6.36 -10.47 -5.26
C PRO A 208 6.82 -11.84 -5.76
N ARG A 209 8.13 -12.12 -5.72
CA ARG A 209 8.70 -13.43 -6.07
C ARG A 209 8.35 -14.53 -5.07
N PHE A 210 8.05 -14.19 -3.81
CA PHE A 210 7.69 -15.12 -2.74
C PHE A 210 6.16 -15.29 -2.59
N GLY A 211 5.75 -16.31 -1.84
CA GLY A 211 4.32 -16.58 -1.52
C GLY A 211 3.72 -15.56 -0.58
N LEU A 212 2.43 -15.31 -0.72
CA LEU A 212 1.65 -14.47 0.18
C LEU A 212 0.85 -15.31 1.19
N GLU A 213 0.62 -14.77 2.37
CA GLU A 213 -0.24 -15.36 3.39
C GLU A 213 -1.69 -15.48 2.89
N LYS A 214 -2.37 -16.55 3.26
CA LYS A 214 -3.72 -16.89 2.77
C LYS A 214 -4.80 -15.88 3.16
N ASN A 215 -4.56 -15.12 4.22
CA ASN A 215 -5.46 -14.08 4.71
C ASN A 215 -5.18 -12.70 4.11
N ILE A 216 -4.39 -12.60 3.05
CA ILE A 216 -4.23 -11.35 2.28
C ILE A 216 -5.26 -11.29 1.17
N SER A 217 -5.91 -10.14 1.04
CA SER A 217 -6.77 -9.78 -0.08
C SER A 217 -6.13 -8.66 -0.88
N VAL A 218 -5.85 -8.91 -2.16
CA VAL A 218 -5.17 -7.97 -3.04
C VAL A 218 -6.16 -7.31 -3.99
N MET A 219 -6.24 -5.99 -3.98
CA MET A 219 -6.92 -5.22 -5.01
C MET A 219 -5.91 -4.76 -6.05
N VAL A 220 -5.97 -5.35 -7.24
CA VAL A 220 -5.13 -4.93 -8.37
C VAL A 220 -5.79 -3.76 -9.08
N THR A 221 -5.10 -2.63 -9.13
CA THR A 221 -5.62 -1.42 -9.76
C THR A 221 -5.23 -1.38 -11.23
N VAL A 222 -6.22 -1.42 -12.10
CA VAL A 222 -6.05 -1.42 -13.55
C VAL A 222 -6.66 -0.15 -14.13
N TYR A 223 -5.81 0.77 -14.60
CA TYR A 223 -6.26 2.03 -15.23
C TYR A 223 -6.15 2.01 -16.75
N LEU A 224 -5.24 1.20 -17.30
CA LEU A 224 -4.88 1.19 -18.70
C LEU A 224 -4.71 -0.25 -19.16
N GLU A 225 -4.87 -0.48 -20.45
CA GLU A 225 -4.73 -1.79 -21.08
C GLU A 225 -3.40 -2.49 -20.74
N ARG A 226 -2.29 -1.73 -20.66
CA ARG A 226 -0.99 -2.23 -20.22
C ARG A 226 -0.99 -2.85 -18.81
N HIS A 227 -1.96 -2.52 -17.97
CA HIS A 227 -2.10 -3.09 -16.63
C HIS A 227 -2.83 -4.44 -16.63
N LEU A 228 -3.40 -4.86 -17.77
CA LEU A 228 -4.01 -6.18 -17.91
C LEU A 228 -2.98 -7.30 -17.73
N ASP A 229 -1.75 -7.10 -18.22
CA ASP A 229 -0.67 -8.06 -18.00
C ASP A 229 -0.29 -8.19 -16.54
N LEU A 230 -0.33 -7.10 -15.81
CA LEU A 230 -0.14 -7.10 -14.36
C LEU A 230 -1.23 -7.93 -13.65
N ALA A 231 -2.48 -7.73 -14.02
CA ALA A 231 -3.59 -8.51 -13.48
C ALA A 231 -3.44 -10.02 -13.79
N ARG A 232 -2.97 -10.37 -15.00
CA ARG A 232 -2.66 -11.77 -15.37
C ARG A 232 -1.51 -12.36 -14.53
N GLN A 233 -0.48 -11.55 -14.22
CA GLN A 233 0.60 -11.98 -13.33
C GLN A 233 0.07 -12.29 -11.93
N TRP A 234 -0.82 -11.47 -11.41
CA TRP A 234 -1.48 -11.70 -10.13
C TRP A 234 -2.36 -12.95 -10.14
N GLN A 235 -3.10 -13.21 -11.21
CA GLN A 235 -3.88 -14.43 -11.36
C GLN A 235 -3.03 -15.71 -11.30
N LYS A 236 -1.82 -15.68 -11.85
CA LYS A 236 -0.88 -16.82 -11.80
C LYS A 236 -0.26 -16.98 -10.41
N LYS A 237 -0.24 -15.92 -9.61
CA LYS A 237 0.38 -15.89 -8.28
C LYS A 237 -0.54 -16.44 -7.19
N THR A 238 -1.85 -16.34 -7.37
CA THR A 238 -2.91 -16.74 -6.44
C THR A 238 -3.54 -18.07 -6.80
#